data_d7f1fd0b2fbc0cb5b466d16f18265fa7
#
_entry.id   d7f1fd0b2fbc0cb5b466d16f18265fa7
#
_cell.length_a   1.000
_cell.length_b   1.000
_cell.length_c   1.000
_cell.angle_alpha   90.00
_cell.angle_beta   90.00
_cell.angle_gamma   90.00
#
_symmetry.space_group_name_H-M   'P 1'
#
loop_
_entity.id
_entity.type
_entity.pdbx_description
1 polymer ?
#
loop_
_entity_poly.entity_id
_entity_poly.type
_entity_poly.pdbx_seq_one_letter_code
_entity_poly.pdbx_strand_id
1 'polypeptide(L)'
;MTAIEIVRPGGPEVLVPATRAVPSPGPGEVLIRIHAAGVNGPDVFQRKGLYDPPPGASDIPGLEIAGDVVAVGRDVTRFVVGDRVCALIPGGGYAEYAVANESNTLAIPDGLGMAEAAALPETFMTVWLNLFQRGGFKAGESVLIHGGASGIGTTATMLAKAFGASTIITTVGSDAQRDASMRLGADLAIDYRSEDFVEEVARFTGGKGVDVIVDIIAGDYVARNFAAAAINGRIVQIGVIKGPAKELDLFPMLTKRLTHIGSTLRSRTYAEKAQIIRELEEAVWPLIRQGAVKPQVYRLFDFRDARSAHELMDSGRHIGKIVLVTPAAERSLQAAVDGSATHSA
;
A
#
# COMPACT_ATOMS: atom_id res chain seq x y z
N MET A 1 4.35 23.63 -12.30
CA MET A 1 5.01 22.52 -11.62
C MET A 1 5.41 21.44 -12.61
N THR A 2 6.41 20.64 -12.26
CA THR A 2 6.72 19.41 -12.99
C THR A 2 5.79 18.28 -12.50
N ALA A 3 5.30 17.47 -13.44
CA ALA A 3 4.51 16.28 -13.19
C ALA A 3 4.91 15.17 -14.16
N ILE A 4 4.58 13.94 -13.86
CA ILE A 4 4.80 12.78 -14.73
C ILE A 4 3.48 12.40 -15.38
N GLU A 5 3.44 12.45 -16.70
CA GLU A 5 2.26 12.08 -17.50
C GLU A 5 2.38 10.68 -18.08
N ILE A 6 1.22 10.07 -18.31
CA ILE A 6 1.06 8.87 -19.14
C ILE A 6 0.64 9.34 -20.54
N VAL A 7 1.57 9.41 -21.49
CA VAL A 7 1.28 9.96 -22.83
C VAL A 7 0.42 9.03 -23.70
N ARG A 8 0.35 7.75 -23.37
CA ARG A 8 -0.54 6.72 -23.96
C ARG A 8 -0.49 5.48 -23.08
N PRO A 9 -1.44 4.56 -23.16
CA PRO A 9 -1.30 3.25 -22.53
C PRO A 9 -0.05 2.49 -23.01
N GLY A 10 0.71 1.89 -22.09
CA GLY A 10 1.93 1.17 -22.48
C GLY A 10 2.83 0.71 -21.33
N GLY A 11 4.08 0.44 -21.69
CA GLY A 11 5.15 0.08 -20.77
C GLY A 11 5.67 1.30 -19.99
N PRO A 12 6.70 1.13 -19.15
CA PRO A 12 7.25 2.22 -18.33
C PRO A 12 7.74 3.44 -19.12
N GLU A 13 8.10 3.27 -20.38
CA GLU A 13 8.58 4.32 -21.30
C GLU A 13 7.55 5.41 -21.62
N VAL A 14 6.27 5.18 -21.31
CA VAL A 14 5.20 6.15 -21.55
C VAL A 14 5.06 7.19 -20.41
N LEU A 15 5.79 7.00 -19.33
CA LEU A 15 5.89 7.94 -18.22
C LEU A 15 6.92 9.02 -18.55
N VAL A 16 6.47 10.24 -18.76
CA VAL A 16 7.32 11.36 -19.18
C VAL A 16 7.10 12.60 -18.31
N PRO A 17 8.16 13.34 -17.98
CA PRO A 17 8.03 14.65 -17.34
C PRO A 17 7.31 15.66 -18.23
N ALA A 18 6.39 16.40 -17.65
CA ALA A 18 5.63 17.48 -18.30
C ALA A 18 5.43 18.68 -17.37
N THR A 19 5.10 19.83 -17.95
CA THR A 19 4.75 21.01 -17.17
C THR A 19 3.23 21.12 -17.02
N ARG A 20 2.77 21.22 -15.79
CA ARG A 20 1.35 21.39 -15.42
C ARG A 20 1.16 22.62 -14.55
N ALA A 21 -0.05 23.17 -14.54
CA ALA A 21 -0.42 24.19 -13.57
C ALA A 21 -0.40 23.60 -12.15
N VAL A 22 -0.01 24.40 -11.15
CA VAL A 22 -0.18 24.02 -9.74
C VAL A 22 -1.68 24.04 -9.43
N PRO A 23 -2.26 22.97 -8.86
CA PRO A 23 -3.68 22.96 -8.53
C PRO A 23 -3.97 23.90 -7.34
N SER A 24 -5.21 24.35 -7.25
CA SER A 24 -5.69 25.16 -6.11
C SER A 24 -6.61 24.32 -5.24
N PRO A 25 -6.47 24.36 -3.89
CA PRO A 25 -7.33 23.60 -3.01
C PRO A 25 -8.74 24.15 -3.00
N GLY A 26 -9.73 23.28 -3.20
CA GLY A 26 -11.15 23.53 -3.03
C GLY A 26 -11.59 23.51 -1.56
N PRO A 27 -12.90 23.62 -1.27
CA PRO A 27 -13.42 23.49 0.09
C PRO A 27 -13.10 22.12 0.69
N GLY A 28 -12.56 22.10 1.91
CA GLY A 28 -12.16 20.89 2.61
C GLY A 28 -10.90 20.20 2.04
N GLU A 29 -10.14 20.90 1.20
CA GLU A 29 -8.91 20.38 0.60
C GLU A 29 -7.69 21.18 1.06
N VAL A 30 -6.55 20.49 1.12
CA VAL A 30 -5.24 21.06 1.38
C VAL A 30 -4.37 20.91 0.12
N LEU A 31 -3.54 21.91 -0.17
CA LEU A 31 -2.48 21.80 -1.17
C LEU A 31 -1.20 21.35 -0.47
N ILE A 32 -0.66 20.25 -0.94
CA ILE A 32 0.55 19.64 -0.40
C ILE A 32 1.70 19.84 -1.39
N ARG A 33 2.81 20.40 -0.93
CA ARG A 33 4.10 20.35 -1.63
C ARG A 33 4.68 18.97 -1.38
N ILE A 34 4.75 18.15 -2.42
CA ILE A 34 5.14 16.74 -2.32
C ILE A 34 6.64 16.62 -2.14
N HIS A 35 7.06 15.89 -1.12
CA HIS A 35 8.44 15.44 -0.92
C HIS A 35 8.66 14.02 -1.41
N ALA A 36 7.66 13.17 -1.24
CA ALA A 36 7.72 11.78 -1.65
C ALA A 36 6.34 11.25 -2.08
N ALA A 37 6.32 10.30 -3.00
CA ALA A 37 5.13 9.60 -3.47
C ALA A 37 5.40 8.09 -3.58
N GLY A 38 4.50 7.26 -3.06
CA GLY A 38 4.60 5.81 -3.17
C GLY A 38 4.15 5.31 -4.53
N VAL A 39 4.86 4.29 -5.06
CA VAL A 39 4.46 3.58 -6.27
C VAL A 39 3.59 2.38 -5.90
N ASN A 40 2.48 2.20 -6.62
CA ASN A 40 1.47 1.19 -6.33
C ASN A 40 1.05 0.40 -7.58
N GLY A 41 0.48 -0.80 -7.37
CA GLY A 41 -0.07 -1.62 -8.45
C GLY A 41 -1.10 -0.89 -9.32
N PRO A 42 -2.08 -0.15 -8.75
CA PRO A 42 -3.02 0.65 -9.53
C PRO A 42 -2.37 1.68 -10.46
N ASP A 43 -1.22 2.27 -10.10
CA ASP A 43 -0.48 3.21 -10.98
C ASP A 43 0.02 2.49 -12.24
N VAL A 44 0.48 1.23 -12.08
CA VAL A 44 0.88 0.37 -13.20
C VAL A 44 -0.31 0.02 -14.08
N PHE A 45 -1.46 -0.31 -13.49
CA PHE A 45 -2.68 -0.59 -14.25
C PHE A 45 -3.20 0.66 -14.96
N GLN A 46 -3.15 1.84 -14.34
CA GLN A 46 -3.49 3.12 -14.98
C GLN A 46 -2.57 3.38 -16.17
N ARG A 47 -1.25 3.23 -16.00
CA ARG A 47 -0.28 3.35 -17.09
C ARG A 47 -0.59 2.42 -18.26
N LYS A 48 -1.05 1.19 -17.99
CA LYS A 48 -1.42 0.19 -19.00
C LYS A 48 -2.80 0.44 -19.62
N GLY A 49 -3.57 1.44 -19.18
CA GLY A 49 -4.93 1.72 -19.63
C GLY A 49 -5.96 0.68 -19.15
N LEU A 50 -5.67 0.02 -18.04
CA LEU A 50 -6.51 -1.04 -17.46
C LEU A 50 -7.25 -0.58 -16.19
N TYR A 51 -7.00 0.64 -15.71
CA TYR A 51 -7.60 1.18 -14.51
C TYR A 51 -7.68 2.70 -14.57
N ASP A 52 -8.78 3.21 -15.04
CA ASP A 52 -9.00 4.63 -15.22
C ASP A 52 -9.12 5.36 -13.87
N PRO A 53 -8.64 6.62 -13.77
CA PRO A 53 -8.92 7.47 -12.63
C PRO A 53 -10.43 7.66 -12.43
N PRO A 54 -10.92 7.77 -11.19
CA PRO A 54 -12.31 8.12 -10.93
C PRO A 54 -12.69 9.46 -11.57
N PRO A 55 -13.96 9.68 -11.97
CA PRO A 55 -14.40 10.96 -12.50
C PRO A 55 -14.00 12.14 -11.61
N GLY A 56 -13.39 13.16 -12.20
CA GLY A 56 -12.92 14.37 -11.50
C GLY A 56 -11.55 14.22 -10.82
N ALA A 57 -10.95 13.04 -10.79
CA ALA A 57 -9.59 12.85 -10.32
C ALA A 57 -8.56 13.32 -11.36
N SER A 58 -7.34 13.63 -10.90
CA SER A 58 -6.21 13.93 -11.77
C SER A 58 -5.88 12.73 -12.68
N ASP A 59 -5.54 13.02 -13.93
CA ASP A 59 -5.00 12.06 -14.91
C ASP A 59 -3.52 11.70 -14.62
N ILE A 60 -2.83 12.54 -13.84
CA ILE A 60 -1.47 12.25 -13.35
C ILE A 60 -1.54 11.06 -12.39
N PRO A 61 -0.68 10.02 -12.55
CA PRO A 61 -0.66 8.89 -11.63
C PRO A 61 -0.16 9.26 -10.23
N GLY A 62 -0.20 8.29 -9.31
CA GLY A 62 0.23 8.42 -7.93
C GLY A 62 -0.94 8.60 -6.96
N LEU A 63 -1.10 7.60 -6.07
CA LEU A 63 -2.24 7.51 -5.16
C LEU A 63 -1.92 7.88 -3.72
N GLU A 64 -0.64 8.00 -3.37
CA GLU A 64 -0.22 8.34 -2.02
C GLU A 64 1.01 9.26 -2.04
N ILE A 65 1.03 10.19 -1.12
CA ILE A 65 2.06 11.22 -1.02
C ILE A 65 2.41 11.54 0.43
N ALA A 66 3.59 12.14 0.64
CA ALA A 66 3.94 12.84 1.86
C ALA A 66 4.61 14.18 1.52
N GLY A 67 4.35 15.19 2.34
CA GLY A 67 4.88 16.54 2.11
C GLY A 67 4.41 17.54 3.14
N ASP A 68 4.59 18.84 2.81
CA ASP A 68 4.17 19.96 3.63
C ASP A 68 2.89 20.58 3.08
N VAL A 69 1.95 20.92 3.94
CA VAL A 69 0.79 21.75 3.59
C VAL A 69 1.27 23.16 3.26
N VAL A 70 0.97 23.65 2.05
CA VAL A 70 1.38 24.99 1.58
C VAL A 70 0.21 25.94 1.35
N ALA A 71 -1.00 25.41 1.25
CA ALA A 71 -2.24 26.18 1.25
C ALA A 71 -3.40 25.32 1.74
N VAL A 72 -4.42 25.96 2.29
CA VAL A 72 -5.65 25.31 2.75
C VAL A 72 -6.86 25.95 2.09
N GLY A 73 -7.82 25.14 1.68
CA GLY A 73 -9.12 25.59 1.19
C GLY A 73 -10.03 26.06 2.32
N ARG A 74 -11.18 26.65 1.94
CA ARG A 74 -12.23 26.93 2.93
C ARG A 74 -12.66 25.62 3.62
N ASP A 75 -13.16 25.76 4.83
CA ASP A 75 -13.74 24.66 5.62
C ASP A 75 -12.71 23.61 6.09
N VAL A 76 -11.43 23.78 5.82
CA VAL A 76 -10.35 22.96 6.40
C VAL A 76 -10.18 23.31 7.87
N THR A 77 -10.21 22.29 8.73
CA THR A 77 -10.15 22.44 10.18
C THR A 77 -9.05 21.61 10.84
N ARG A 78 -8.57 20.56 10.16
CA ARG A 78 -7.60 19.61 10.72
C ARG A 78 -6.15 20.01 10.53
N PHE A 79 -5.87 20.83 9.51
CA PHE A 79 -4.49 21.14 9.12
C PHE A 79 -4.29 22.64 8.86
N VAL A 80 -3.06 23.09 9.05
CA VAL A 80 -2.61 24.45 8.77
C VAL A 80 -1.40 24.44 7.85
N VAL A 81 -1.07 25.58 7.25
CA VAL A 81 0.13 25.74 6.42
C VAL A 81 1.37 25.47 7.29
N GLY A 82 2.27 24.61 6.78
CA GLY A 82 3.47 24.14 7.46
C GLY A 82 3.36 22.75 8.07
N ASP A 83 2.15 22.19 8.20
CA ASP A 83 1.97 20.83 8.72
C ASP A 83 2.61 19.80 7.80
N ARG A 84 3.28 18.82 8.41
CA ARG A 84 3.84 17.65 7.73
C ARG A 84 2.80 16.53 7.69
N VAL A 85 2.43 16.15 6.48
CA VAL A 85 1.31 15.22 6.26
C VAL A 85 1.65 14.14 5.25
N CYS A 86 0.93 13.00 5.34
CA CYS A 86 0.79 12.06 4.24
C CYS A 86 -0.68 11.92 3.88
N ALA A 87 -0.99 11.56 2.63
CA ALA A 87 -2.36 11.53 2.16
C ALA A 87 -2.60 10.42 1.14
N LEU A 88 -3.81 9.86 1.17
CA LEU A 88 -4.35 9.03 0.11
C LEU A 88 -5.14 9.91 -0.85
N ILE A 89 -4.72 9.97 -2.11
CA ILE A 89 -5.33 10.80 -3.14
C ILE A 89 -5.81 9.95 -4.33
N PRO A 90 -6.82 10.40 -5.09
CA PRO A 90 -7.33 9.61 -6.22
C PRO A 90 -6.43 9.64 -7.46
N GLY A 91 -5.38 10.47 -7.47
CA GLY A 91 -4.39 10.69 -8.51
C GLY A 91 -3.62 11.98 -8.26
N GLY A 92 -2.56 12.25 -9.05
CA GLY A 92 -1.78 13.49 -8.93
C GLY A 92 -0.50 13.39 -8.11
N GLY A 93 -0.18 12.21 -7.56
CA GLY A 93 0.97 12.05 -6.67
C GLY A 93 2.34 12.12 -7.35
N TYR A 94 2.41 11.86 -8.66
CA TYR A 94 3.66 11.98 -9.40
C TYR A 94 3.88 13.41 -9.92
N ALA A 95 3.86 14.36 -9.00
CA ALA A 95 4.04 15.79 -9.27
C ALA A 95 4.74 16.48 -8.10
N GLU A 96 5.08 17.75 -8.26
CA GLU A 96 5.64 18.57 -7.17
C GLU A 96 4.57 19.04 -6.17
N TYR A 97 3.30 19.12 -6.60
CA TYR A 97 2.17 19.53 -5.77
C TYR A 97 0.93 18.72 -6.11
N ALA A 98 0.14 18.40 -5.10
CA ALA A 98 -1.19 17.82 -5.27
C ALA A 98 -2.17 18.36 -4.23
N VAL A 99 -3.46 18.30 -4.54
CA VAL A 99 -4.53 18.56 -3.58
C VAL A 99 -4.96 17.24 -2.93
N ALA A 100 -5.28 17.31 -1.66
CA ALA A 100 -5.84 16.21 -0.90
C ALA A 100 -7.02 16.68 -0.07
N ASN A 101 -8.08 15.86 0.04
CA ASN A 101 -9.16 16.14 0.98
C ASN A 101 -8.62 15.97 2.41
N GLU A 102 -8.93 16.91 3.32
CA GLU A 102 -8.43 16.85 4.70
C GLU A 102 -8.82 15.55 5.42
N SER A 103 -9.96 14.97 5.08
CA SER A 103 -10.45 13.73 5.68
C SER A 103 -9.66 12.49 5.23
N ASN A 104 -8.87 12.59 4.16
CA ASN A 104 -7.99 11.54 3.64
C ASN A 104 -6.49 11.87 3.80
N THR A 105 -6.23 12.88 4.62
CA THR A 105 -4.90 13.36 5.00
C THR A 105 -4.62 13.00 6.46
N LEU A 106 -3.39 12.55 6.75
CA LEU A 106 -2.94 12.08 8.06
C LEU A 106 -1.73 12.89 8.49
N ALA A 107 -1.67 13.23 9.78
CA ALA A 107 -0.42 13.75 10.34
C ALA A 107 0.67 12.64 10.32
N ILE A 108 1.86 12.99 9.90
CA ILE A 108 2.98 12.03 9.89
C ILE A 108 3.32 11.66 11.33
N PRO A 109 3.37 10.36 11.68
CA PRO A 109 3.81 9.94 13.00
C PRO A 109 5.24 10.38 13.28
N ASP A 110 5.53 10.77 14.52
CA ASP A 110 6.87 11.09 14.95
C ASP A 110 7.83 9.92 14.68
N GLY A 111 9.05 10.25 14.27
CA GLY A 111 10.08 9.27 13.95
C GLY A 111 10.11 8.78 12.49
N LEU A 112 9.15 9.19 11.65
CA LEU A 112 9.16 8.86 10.23
C LEU A 112 9.69 10.02 9.36
N GLY A 113 10.50 9.66 8.37
CA GLY A 113 10.88 10.53 7.27
C GLY A 113 9.77 10.61 6.20
N MET A 114 9.90 11.58 5.26
CA MET A 114 8.91 11.78 4.19
C MET A 114 8.75 10.55 3.29
N ALA A 115 9.84 9.83 3.00
CA ALA A 115 9.79 8.62 2.17
C ALA A 115 9.01 7.47 2.84
N GLU A 116 9.21 7.30 4.15
CA GLU A 116 8.48 6.30 4.94
C GLU A 116 7.02 6.71 5.09
N ALA A 117 6.75 7.99 5.31
CA ALA A 117 5.39 8.52 5.41
C ALA A 117 4.61 8.38 4.10
N ALA A 118 5.26 8.56 2.93
CA ALA A 118 4.64 8.34 1.62
C ALA A 118 4.33 6.86 1.32
N ALA A 119 4.85 5.93 2.11
CA ALA A 119 4.61 4.50 1.99
C ALA A 119 3.48 3.98 2.90
N LEU A 120 2.81 4.89 3.65
CA LEU A 120 1.75 4.54 4.61
C LEU A 120 0.35 4.48 3.97
N PRO A 121 -0.14 5.55 3.29
CA PRO A 121 -1.58 5.71 3.07
C PRO A 121 -2.21 4.53 2.31
N GLU A 122 -1.68 4.16 1.16
CA GLU A 122 -2.28 3.13 0.31
C GLU A 122 -2.22 1.74 0.96
N THR A 123 -1.04 1.34 1.45
CA THR A 123 -0.86 -0.03 1.96
C THR A 123 -1.50 -0.24 3.33
N PHE A 124 -1.38 0.72 4.24
CA PHE A 124 -1.96 0.60 5.58
C PHE A 124 -3.48 0.68 5.53
N MET A 125 -4.05 1.60 4.76
CA MET A 125 -5.51 1.69 4.60
C MET A 125 -6.07 0.45 3.88
N THR A 126 -5.38 -0.05 2.85
CA THR A 126 -5.79 -1.28 2.16
C THR A 126 -5.75 -2.49 3.09
N VAL A 127 -4.68 -2.66 3.86
CA VAL A 127 -4.56 -3.78 4.80
C VAL A 127 -5.58 -3.65 5.93
N TRP A 128 -5.76 -2.45 6.50
CA TRP A 128 -6.74 -2.23 7.55
C TRP A 128 -8.15 -2.57 7.10
N LEU A 129 -8.56 -2.00 5.96
CA LEU A 129 -9.86 -2.30 5.35
C LEU A 129 -10.05 -3.80 5.13
N ASN A 130 -9.04 -4.48 4.58
CA ASN A 130 -9.21 -5.83 4.07
C ASN A 130 -8.96 -6.90 5.13
N LEU A 131 -7.88 -6.83 5.88
CA LEU A 131 -7.56 -7.84 6.89
C LEU A 131 -8.46 -7.67 8.13
N PHE A 132 -8.64 -6.43 8.62
CA PHE A 132 -9.34 -6.18 9.88
C PHE A 132 -10.83 -5.92 9.69
N GLN A 133 -11.24 -4.93 8.88
CA GLN A 133 -12.66 -4.59 8.76
C GLN A 133 -13.45 -5.66 7.99
N ARG A 134 -12.96 -6.07 6.81
CA ARG A 134 -13.69 -7.01 5.95
C ARG A 134 -13.37 -8.46 6.25
N GLY A 135 -12.11 -8.81 6.42
CA GLY A 135 -11.64 -10.14 6.82
C GLY A 135 -11.97 -10.47 8.27
N GLY A 136 -12.25 -9.45 9.08
CA GLY A 136 -12.61 -9.62 10.49
C GLY A 136 -11.55 -10.37 11.30
N PHE A 137 -10.27 -10.17 10.95
CA PHE A 137 -9.15 -10.81 11.63
C PHE A 137 -9.16 -10.49 13.13
N LYS A 138 -8.89 -11.49 13.93
CA LYS A 138 -8.84 -11.43 15.41
C LYS A 138 -7.53 -12.01 15.93
N ALA A 139 -7.08 -11.50 17.08
CA ALA A 139 -5.95 -12.10 17.79
C ALA A 139 -6.17 -13.61 18.00
N GLY A 140 -5.11 -14.40 17.80
CA GLY A 140 -5.14 -15.85 17.89
C GLY A 140 -5.51 -16.57 16.59
N GLU A 141 -5.95 -15.87 15.54
CA GLU A 141 -6.23 -16.45 14.23
C GLU A 141 -4.95 -16.58 13.38
N SER A 142 -5.02 -17.46 12.39
CA SER A 142 -3.98 -17.69 11.39
C SER A 142 -4.28 -16.93 10.10
N VAL A 143 -3.23 -16.45 9.41
CA VAL A 143 -3.38 -15.71 8.16
C VAL A 143 -2.41 -16.20 7.07
N LEU A 144 -2.92 -16.33 5.85
CA LEU A 144 -2.13 -16.52 4.63
C LEU A 144 -2.16 -15.22 3.80
N ILE A 145 -0.98 -14.71 3.45
CA ILE A 145 -0.82 -13.46 2.71
C ILE A 145 -0.10 -13.78 1.40
N HIS A 146 -0.79 -13.67 0.27
CA HIS A 146 -0.17 -13.81 -1.04
C HIS A 146 0.61 -12.55 -1.43
N GLY A 147 1.81 -12.76 -2.00
CA GLY A 147 2.73 -11.67 -2.33
C GLY A 147 3.36 -11.04 -1.09
N GLY A 148 3.84 -11.84 -0.15
CA GLY A 148 4.36 -11.44 1.15
C GLY A 148 5.48 -10.39 1.13
N ALA A 149 6.20 -10.26 0.00
CA ALA A 149 7.22 -9.25 -0.18
C ALA A 149 6.71 -7.93 -0.80
N SER A 150 5.46 -7.87 -1.26
CA SER A 150 4.87 -6.62 -1.79
C SER A 150 4.65 -5.58 -0.69
N GLY A 151 4.33 -4.33 -1.08
CA GLY A 151 3.93 -3.30 -0.12
C GLY A 151 2.73 -3.74 0.75
N ILE A 152 1.73 -4.39 0.14
CA ILE A 152 0.59 -4.97 0.86
C ILE A 152 1.05 -6.12 1.77
N GLY A 153 1.87 -7.05 1.24
CA GLY A 153 2.31 -8.22 1.98
C GLY A 153 3.15 -7.89 3.21
N THR A 154 4.13 -6.99 3.06
CA THR A 154 4.97 -6.55 4.19
C THR A 154 4.16 -5.83 5.26
N THR A 155 3.22 -4.96 4.85
CA THR A 155 2.32 -4.26 5.78
C THR A 155 1.37 -5.24 6.48
N ALA A 156 0.76 -6.18 5.74
CA ALA A 156 -0.14 -7.17 6.32
C ALA A 156 0.57 -8.10 7.32
N THR A 157 1.79 -8.52 7.01
CA THR A 157 2.61 -9.36 7.91
C THR A 157 2.91 -8.62 9.22
N MET A 158 3.37 -7.36 9.15
CA MET A 158 3.68 -6.57 10.34
C MET A 158 2.44 -6.30 11.19
N LEU A 159 1.31 -5.93 10.57
CA LEU A 159 0.09 -5.66 11.30
C LEU A 159 -0.52 -6.93 11.88
N ALA A 160 -0.57 -8.05 11.12
CA ALA A 160 -1.03 -9.33 11.66
C ALA A 160 -0.22 -9.75 12.90
N LYS A 161 1.11 -9.61 12.85
CA LYS A 161 1.98 -9.86 14.00
C LYS A 161 1.66 -8.95 15.19
N ALA A 162 1.59 -7.64 14.94
CA ALA A 162 1.35 -6.64 15.98
C ALA A 162 -0.03 -6.82 16.65
N PHE A 163 -1.02 -7.32 15.91
CA PHE A 163 -2.38 -7.60 16.40
C PHE A 163 -2.59 -9.07 16.83
N GLY A 164 -1.52 -9.84 17.03
CA GLY A 164 -1.58 -11.10 17.72
C GLY A 164 -2.01 -12.29 16.85
N ALA A 165 -1.65 -12.34 15.56
CA ALA A 165 -1.81 -13.54 14.77
C ALA A 165 -1.09 -14.73 15.43
N SER A 166 -1.75 -15.88 15.47
CA SER A 166 -1.14 -17.14 15.97
C SER A 166 -0.20 -17.76 14.96
N THR A 167 -0.44 -17.51 13.68
CA THR A 167 0.33 -18.04 12.56
C THR A 167 0.22 -17.10 11.37
N ILE A 168 1.37 -16.75 10.80
CA ILE A 168 1.46 -15.90 9.61
C ILE A 168 2.20 -16.68 8.53
N ILE A 169 1.50 -17.00 7.44
CA ILE A 169 2.06 -17.68 6.27
C ILE A 169 2.06 -16.68 5.10
N THR A 170 3.15 -16.67 4.34
CA THR A 170 3.23 -15.82 3.16
C THR A 170 3.64 -16.61 1.93
N THR A 171 3.28 -16.12 0.71
CA THR A 171 3.87 -16.62 -0.52
C THR A 171 4.82 -15.58 -1.11
N VAL A 172 5.99 -16.01 -1.54
CA VAL A 172 7.10 -15.18 -2.04
C VAL A 172 7.68 -15.79 -3.31
N GLY A 173 8.52 -15.06 -4.03
CA GLY A 173 9.08 -15.52 -5.30
C GLY A 173 10.62 -15.57 -5.33
N SER A 174 11.30 -15.50 -4.19
CA SER A 174 12.76 -15.66 -4.10
C SER A 174 13.22 -15.84 -2.66
N ASP A 175 14.44 -16.36 -2.45
CA ASP A 175 15.03 -16.50 -1.11
C ASP A 175 15.18 -15.16 -0.39
N ALA A 176 15.59 -14.09 -1.09
CA ALA A 176 15.69 -12.76 -0.50
C ALA A 176 14.33 -12.24 0.02
N GLN A 177 13.24 -12.53 -0.72
CA GLN A 177 11.88 -12.19 -0.30
C GLN A 177 11.40 -13.09 0.85
N ARG A 178 11.81 -14.37 0.85
CA ARG A 178 11.55 -15.32 1.94
C ARG A 178 12.18 -14.81 3.24
N ASP A 179 13.47 -14.50 3.21
CA ASP A 179 14.20 -13.98 4.36
C ASP A 179 13.60 -12.68 4.90
N ALA A 180 13.21 -11.78 4.01
CA ALA A 180 12.57 -10.53 4.41
C ALA A 180 11.21 -10.77 5.07
N SER A 181 10.39 -11.65 4.53
CA SER A 181 9.08 -12.00 5.08
C SER A 181 9.20 -12.62 6.48
N MET A 182 10.16 -13.54 6.67
CA MET A 182 10.46 -14.13 7.96
C MET A 182 10.93 -13.10 8.98
N ARG A 183 11.82 -12.18 8.60
CA ARG A 183 12.26 -11.07 9.49
C ARG A 183 11.11 -10.15 9.91
N LEU A 184 10.12 -9.94 9.04
CA LEU A 184 8.94 -9.13 9.34
C LEU A 184 7.94 -9.83 10.25
N GLY A 185 8.08 -11.14 10.42
CA GLY A 185 7.30 -11.90 11.37
C GLY A 185 6.42 -12.99 10.78
N ALA A 186 6.62 -13.41 9.54
CA ALA A 186 6.03 -14.61 9.03
C ALA A 186 6.63 -15.85 9.73
N ASP A 187 5.80 -16.84 10.03
CA ASP A 187 6.21 -18.15 10.58
C ASP A 187 6.60 -19.11 9.46
N LEU A 188 6.06 -18.91 8.27
CA LEU A 188 6.38 -19.65 7.05
C LEU A 188 6.31 -18.74 5.83
N ALA A 189 7.33 -18.77 4.98
CA ALA A 189 7.33 -18.10 3.69
C ALA A 189 7.57 -19.13 2.57
N ILE A 190 6.56 -19.33 1.72
CA ILE A 190 6.48 -20.38 0.70
C ILE A 190 6.93 -19.77 -0.64
N ASP A 191 7.95 -20.36 -1.28
CA ASP A 191 8.31 -19.96 -2.64
C ASP A 191 7.35 -20.60 -3.66
N TYR A 192 6.39 -19.80 -4.15
CA TYR A 192 5.36 -20.23 -5.10
C TYR A 192 5.90 -20.74 -6.44
N ARG A 193 7.20 -20.60 -6.72
CA ARG A 193 7.86 -21.10 -7.94
C ARG A 193 8.24 -22.57 -7.84
N SER A 194 8.52 -23.04 -6.64
CA SER A 194 9.04 -24.40 -6.36
C SER A 194 8.18 -25.21 -5.40
N GLU A 195 7.27 -24.54 -4.66
CA GLU A 195 6.48 -25.17 -3.61
C GLU A 195 4.97 -24.99 -3.88
N ASP A 196 4.15 -25.98 -3.56
CA ASP A 196 2.70 -25.88 -3.58
C ASP A 196 2.21 -25.30 -2.25
N PHE A 197 1.64 -24.09 -2.28
CA PHE A 197 1.22 -23.43 -1.05
C PHE A 197 0.05 -24.16 -0.35
N VAL A 198 -0.78 -24.92 -1.06
CA VAL A 198 -1.88 -25.67 -0.44
C VAL A 198 -1.31 -26.80 0.41
N GLU A 199 -0.35 -27.55 -0.16
CA GLU A 199 0.34 -28.63 0.54
C GLU A 199 1.13 -28.12 1.75
N GLU A 200 1.87 -27.01 1.56
CA GLU A 200 2.67 -26.41 2.63
C GLU A 200 1.81 -25.84 3.76
N VAL A 201 0.69 -25.17 3.43
CA VAL A 201 -0.30 -24.72 4.43
C VAL A 201 -0.89 -25.93 5.18
N ALA A 202 -1.30 -26.98 4.47
CA ALA A 202 -1.85 -28.17 5.10
C ALA A 202 -0.82 -28.84 6.04
N ARG A 203 0.42 -28.97 5.59
CA ARG A 203 1.51 -29.54 6.39
C ARG A 203 1.79 -28.71 7.65
N PHE A 204 1.90 -27.38 7.50
CA PHE A 204 2.24 -26.48 8.59
C PHE A 204 1.11 -26.36 9.63
N THR A 205 -0.15 -26.39 9.18
CA THR A 205 -1.33 -26.25 10.04
C THR A 205 -1.90 -27.59 10.54
N GLY A 206 -1.24 -28.72 10.22
CA GLY A 206 -1.76 -30.06 10.55
C GLY A 206 -3.11 -30.34 9.88
N GLY A 207 -3.32 -29.87 8.66
CA GLY A 207 -4.54 -30.06 7.88
C GLY A 207 -5.70 -29.12 8.23
N LYS A 208 -5.54 -28.22 9.20
CA LYS A 208 -6.61 -27.28 9.62
C LYS A 208 -6.87 -26.17 8.61
N GLY A 209 -5.85 -25.75 7.84
CA GLY A 209 -5.89 -24.57 7.00
C GLY A 209 -5.75 -23.27 7.80
N VAL A 210 -5.98 -22.12 7.14
CA VAL A 210 -5.83 -20.79 7.74
C VAL A 210 -7.18 -20.06 7.83
N ASP A 211 -7.34 -19.20 8.86
CA ASP A 211 -8.59 -18.50 9.14
C ASP A 211 -8.87 -17.36 8.18
N VAL A 212 -7.83 -16.61 7.78
CA VAL A 212 -7.96 -15.49 6.85
C VAL A 212 -6.94 -15.61 5.72
N ILE A 213 -7.37 -15.36 4.49
CA ILE A 213 -6.49 -15.29 3.31
C ILE A 213 -6.60 -13.92 2.69
N VAL A 214 -5.47 -13.25 2.51
CA VAL A 214 -5.36 -11.98 1.76
C VAL A 214 -4.81 -12.29 0.36
N ASP A 215 -5.64 -12.09 -0.66
CA ASP A 215 -5.31 -12.45 -2.04
C ASP A 215 -5.27 -11.21 -2.97
N ILE A 216 -4.09 -10.96 -3.53
CA ILE A 216 -3.85 -9.96 -4.59
C ILE A 216 -3.66 -10.61 -5.96
N ILE A 217 -3.67 -11.95 -6.04
CA ILE A 217 -3.22 -12.72 -7.21
C ILE A 217 -4.39 -13.13 -8.12
N ALA A 218 -5.44 -13.73 -7.53
CA ALA A 218 -6.58 -14.31 -8.26
C ALA A 218 -6.19 -15.44 -9.25
N GLY A 219 -6.90 -15.56 -10.38
CA GLY A 219 -6.66 -16.63 -11.34
C GLY A 219 -6.85 -18.02 -10.72
N ASP A 220 -5.86 -18.89 -10.90
CA ASP A 220 -5.81 -20.24 -10.32
C ASP A 220 -5.70 -20.28 -8.78
N TYR A 221 -5.29 -19.17 -8.15
CA TYR A 221 -5.20 -19.08 -6.70
C TYR A 221 -6.58 -19.16 -6.02
N VAL A 222 -7.66 -18.73 -6.67
CA VAL A 222 -9.00 -18.70 -6.05
C VAL A 222 -9.44 -20.09 -5.61
N ALA A 223 -9.36 -21.11 -6.48
CA ALA A 223 -9.69 -22.48 -6.12
C ALA A 223 -8.74 -23.06 -5.06
N ARG A 224 -7.46 -22.75 -5.18
CA ARG A 224 -6.42 -23.21 -4.24
C ARG A 224 -6.58 -22.56 -2.85
N ASN A 225 -7.05 -21.31 -2.79
CA ASN A 225 -7.41 -20.63 -1.55
C ASN A 225 -8.56 -21.33 -0.82
N PHE A 226 -9.55 -21.85 -1.55
CA PHE A 226 -10.61 -22.65 -0.94
C PHE A 226 -10.06 -23.91 -0.29
N ALA A 227 -9.05 -24.55 -0.92
CA ALA A 227 -8.38 -25.71 -0.34
C ALA A 227 -7.54 -25.35 0.89
N ALA A 228 -6.82 -24.24 0.88
CA ALA A 228 -5.94 -23.80 1.97
C ALA A 228 -6.67 -23.18 3.17
N ALA A 229 -7.91 -22.69 2.98
CA ALA A 229 -8.70 -22.07 4.05
C ALA A 229 -9.17 -23.10 5.09
N ALA A 230 -9.25 -22.68 6.33
CA ALA A 230 -9.88 -23.42 7.42
C ALA A 230 -11.41 -23.42 7.28
N ILE A 231 -12.09 -24.23 8.10
CA ILE A 231 -13.56 -24.18 8.24
C ILE A 231 -13.97 -22.81 8.77
N ASN A 232 -15.00 -22.19 8.14
CA ASN A 232 -15.43 -20.81 8.35
C ASN A 232 -14.36 -19.76 7.95
N GLY A 233 -13.37 -20.12 7.15
CA GLY A 233 -12.32 -19.23 6.67
C GLY A 233 -12.87 -18.08 5.83
N ARG A 234 -12.13 -16.98 5.81
CA ARG A 234 -12.46 -15.76 5.04
C ARG A 234 -11.35 -15.50 4.04
N ILE A 235 -11.72 -15.30 2.77
CA ILE A 235 -10.79 -14.98 1.69
C ILE A 235 -11.11 -13.57 1.22
N VAL A 236 -10.16 -12.66 1.34
CA VAL A 236 -10.33 -11.26 0.95
C VAL A 236 -9.55 -11.02 -0.34
N GLN A 237 -10.29 -10.83 -1.44
CA GLN A 237 -9.75 -10.55 -2.77
C GLN A 237 -9.52 -9.06 -2.92
N ILE A 238 -8.27 -8.64 -3.03
CA ILE A 238 -7.86 -7.24 -3.15
C ILE A 238 -7.41 -6.92 -4.58
N GLY A 239 -6.84 -7.89 -5.28
CA GLY A 239 -6.31 -7.72 -6.63
C GLY A 239 -6.54 -8.93 -7.51
N VAL A 240 -6.23 -8.78 -8.80
CA VAL A 240 -6.44 -9.81 -9.83
C VAL A 240 -5.22 -9.90 -10.77
N ILE A 241 -4.02 -9.94 -10.22
CA ILE A 241 -2.75 -9.88 -10.98
C ILE A 241 -2.67 -10.98 -12.06
N LYS A 242 -3.13 -12.20 -11.75
CA LYS A 242 -3.20 -13.32 -12.71
C LYS A 242 -4.48 -13.32 -13.55
N GLY A 243 -5.32 -12.28 -13.44
CA GLY A 243 -6.59 -12.19 -14.18
C GLY A 243 -7.71 -13.06 -13.58
N PRO A 244 -8.78 -13.34 -14.36
CA PRO A 244 -9.97 -14.04 -13.88
C PRO A 244 -9.69 -15.51 -13.57
N ALA A 245 -10.41 -16.07 -12.60
CA ALA A 245 -10.51 -17.51 -12.41
C ALA A 245 -11.34 -18.10 -13.56
N LYS A 246 -10.84 -19.15 -14.23
CA LYS A 246 -11.51 -19.75 -15.38
C LYS A 246 -12.46 -20.87 -14.99
N GLU A 247 -12.08 -21.69 -14.02
CA GLU A 247 -12.86 -22.80 -13.51
C GLU A 247 -12.82 -22.76 -11.98
N LEU A 248 -13.96 -22.88 -11.34
CA LEU A 248 -14.08 -22.80 -9.90
C LEU A 248 -15.04 -23.85 -9.38
N ASP A 249 -14.53 -24.83 -8.65
CA ASP A 249 -15.35 -25.75 -7.86
C ASP A 249 -15.80 -25.05 -6.57
N LEU A 250 -17.11 -24.87 -6.43
CA LEU A 250 -17.70 -24.26 -5.24
C LEU A 250 -17.96 -25.25 -4.10
N PHE A 251 -17.76 -26.56 -4.30
CA PHE A 251 -18.01 -27.56 -3.26
C PHE A 251 -17.16 -27.35 -2.01
N PRO A 252 -15.85 -27.05 -2.10
CA PRO A 252 -15.05 -26.69 -0.91
C PRO A 252 -15.56 -25.44 -0.17
N MET A 253 -16.10 -24.45 -0.92
CA MET A 253 -16.70 -23.26 -0.32
C MET A 253 -17.90 -23.63 0.54
N LEU A 254 -18.76 -24.50 0.06
CA LEU A 254 -19.94 -24.98 0.81
C LEU A 254 -19.55 -25.80 2.03
N THR A 255 -18.71 -26.82 1.83
CA THR A 255 -18.37 -27.78 2.90
C THR A 255 -17.56 -27.14 4.04
N LYS A 256 -16.71 -26.15 3.72
CA LYS A 256 -15.95 -25.39 4.71
C LYS A 256 -16.67 -24.10 5.18
N ARG A 257 -17.85 -23.78 4.63
CA ARG A 257 -18.63 -22.56 4.97
C ARG A 257 -17.80 -21.28 4.81
N LEU A 258 -17.07 -21.17 3.68
CA LEU A 258 -16.16 -20.06 3.42
C LEU A 258 -16.92 -18.77 3.09
N THR A 259 -16.29 -17.66 3.43
CA THR A 259 -16.69 -16.33 2.95
C THR A 259 -15.64 -15.81 1.98
N HIS A 260 -16.03 -15.50 0.74
CA HIS A 260 -15.17 -14.88 -0.26
C HIS A 260 -15.62 -13.43 -0.46
N ILE A 261 -14.72 -12.47 -0.20
CA ILE A 261 -15.06 -11.04 -0.09
C ILE A 261 -14.21 -10.26 -1.10
N GLY A 262 -14.86 -9.51 -2.00
CA GLY A 262 -14.20 -8.52 -2.87
C GLY A 262 -14.10 -7.15 -2.21
N SER A 263 -13.05 -6.39 -2.53
CA SER A 263 -12.84 -5.04 -2.01
C SER A 263 -12.05 -4.16 -2.99
N THR A 264 -12.37 -2.87 -2.96
CA THR A 264 -11.59 -1.79 -3.59
C THR A 264 -11.46 -0.62 -2.61
N LEU A 265 -10.36 0.12 -2.67
CA LEU A 265 -10.14 1.30 -1.84
C LEU A 265 -10.33 2.61 -2.63
N ARG A 266 -9.75 2.71 -3.85
CA ARG A 266 -9.69 3.95 -4.63
C ARG A 266 -11.07 4.58 -4.87
N SER A 267 -12.08 3.76 -5.18
CA SER A 267 -13.46 4.20 -5.51
C SER A 267 -14.33 4.50 -4.29
N ARG A 268 -13.84 4.28 -3.07
CA ARG A 268 -14.61 4.59 -1.86
C ARG A 268 -14.75 6.09 -1.64
N THR A 269 -15.85 6.48 -1.01
CA THR A 269 -16.12 7.87 -0.64
C THR A 269 -15.07 8.40 0.35
N TYR A 270 -14.94 9.72 0.42
CA TYR A 270 -14.08 10.37 1.41
C TYR A 270 -14.47 9.98 2.86
N ALA A 271 -15.77 9.87 3.14
CA ALA A 271 -16.26 9.51 4.46
C ALA A 271 -15.88 8.07 4.88
N GLU A 272 -15.97 7.11 3.95
CA GLU A 272 -15.52 5.73 4.21
C GLU A 272 -14.01 5.67 4.48
N LYS A 273 -13.22 6.40 3.68
CA LYS A 273 -11.77 6.49 3.87
C LYS A 273 -11.41 7.18 5.19
N ALA A 274 -12.15 8.24 5.55
CA ALA A 274 -11.97 8.95 6.82
C ALA A 274 -12.18 8.04 8.04
N GLN A 275 -13.10 7.09 7.96
CA GLN A 275 -13.28 6.10 9.02
C GLN A 275 -12.05 5.20 9.16
N ILE A 276 -11.53 4.68 8.05
CA ILE A 276 -10.31 3.86 8.05
C ILE A 276 -9.14 4.65 8.65
N ILE A 277 -9.00 5.92 8.28
CA ILE A 277 -7.94 6.80 8.78
C ILE A 277 -8.02 6.98 10.30
N ARG A 278 -9.21 7.27 10.84
CA ARG A 278 -9.37 7.41 12.31
C ARG A 278 -8.97 6.13 13.05
N GLU A 279 -9.39 4.98 12.55
CA GLU A 279 -9.06 3.69 13.15
C GLU A 279 -7.54 3.41 13.08
N LEU A 280 -6.88 3.78 11.97
CA LEU A 280 -5.42 3.66 11.83
C LEU A 280 -4.68 4.60 12.78
N GLU A 281 -5.08 5.87 12.86
CA GLU A 281 -4.48 6.85 13.76
C GLU A 281 -4.59 6.39 15.23
N GLU A 282 -5.71 5.78 15.61
CA GLU A 282 -5.95 5.25 16.94
C GLU A 282 -5.15 3.97 17.22
N ALA A 283 -5.21 2.98 16.32
CA ALA A 283 -4.70 1.64 16.59
C ALA A 283 -3.23 1.44 16.14
N VAL A 284 -2.79 2.08 15.05
CA VAL A 284 -1.50 1.79 14.40
C VAL A 284 -0.45 2.87 14.66
N TRP A 285 -0.82 4.16 14.75
CA TRP A 285 0.14 5.23 15.01
C TRP A 285 0.93 5.04 16.33
N PRO A 286 0.32 4.57 17.44
CA PRO A 286 1.08 4.22 18.64
C PRO A 286 2.13 3.14 18.40
N LEU A 287 1.84 2.12 17.56
CA LEU A 287 2.80 1.07 17.22
C LEU A 287 3.97 1.58 16.37
N ILE A 288 3.69 2.53 15.47
CA ILE A 288 4.73 3.20 14.67
C ILE A 288 5.65 4.02 15.58
N ARG A 289 5.10 4.83 16.47
CA ARG A 289 5.89 5.64 17.43
C ARG A 289 6.76 4.77 18.35
N GLN A 290 6.32 3.58 18.70
CA GLN A 290 7.08 2.60 19.49
C GLN A 290 8.10 1.82 18.64
N GLY A 291 8.13 1.99 17.32
CA GLY A 291 9.00 1.24 16.42
C GLY A 291 8.58 -0.24 16.20
N ALA A 292 7.41 -0.65 16.70
CA ALA A 292 6.89 -2.00 16.52
C ALA A 292 6.41 -2.27 15.08
N VAL A 293 5.98 -1.23 14.38
CA VAL A 293 5.58 -1.25 12.97
C VAL A 293 6.31 -0.13 12.24
N LYS A 294 6.93 -0.45 11.11
CA LYS A 294 7.64 0.54 10.29
C LYS A 294 7.44 0.24 8.80
N PRO A 295 7.01 1.21 7.97
CA PRO A 295 6.89 1.01 6.53
C PRO A 295 8.20 0.53 5.92
N GLN A 296 8.12 -0.48 5.06
CA GLN A 296 9.28 -1.06 4.41
C GLN A 296 9.52 -0.35 3.07
N VAL A 297 10.47 0.58 3.04
CA VAL A 297 10.89 1.28 1.81
C VAL A 297 12.08 0.53 1.20
N TYR A 298 11.88 -0.02 0.00
CA TYR A 298 12.91 -0.80 -0.70
C TYR A 298 13.91 0.09 -1.43
N ARG A 299 13.40 1.08 -2.19
CA ARG A 299 14.24 1.96 -3.00
C ARG A 299 13.59 3.30 -3.26
N LEU A 300 14.42 4.33 -3.28
CA LEU A 300 14.06 5.69 -3.67
C LEU A 300 14.49 5.96 -5.11
N PHE A 301 13.68 6.68 -5.87
CA PHE A 301 13.99 7.19 -7.20
C PHE A 301 13.68 8.68 -7.27
N ASP A 302 14.44 9.44 -8.04
CA ASP A 302 14.01 10.78 -8.45
C ASP A 302 12.64 10.65 -9.13
N PHE A 303 11.68 11.52 -8.80
CA PHE A 303 10.32 11.39 -9.35
C PHE A 303 10.29 11.56 -10.88
N ARG A 304 11.27 12.27 -11.45
CA ARG A 304 11.45 12.38 -12.90
C ARG A 304 11.87 11.08 -13.56
N ASP A 305 12.40 10.14 -12.80
CA ASP A 305 12.74 8.77 -13.22
C ASP A 305 11.67 7.76 -12.78
N ALA A 306 10.41 8.15 -12.81
CA ALA A 306 9.28 7.25 -12.54
C ALA A 306 9.27 6.03 -13.47
N ARG A 307 9.88 6.13 -14.66
CA ARG A 307 10.08 5.01 -15.58
C ARG A 307 10.85 3.87 -14.90
N SER A 308 12.05 4.13 -14.39
CA SER A 308 12.86 3.10 -13.72
C SER A 308 12.18 2.52 -12.46
N ALA A 309 11.43 3.33 -11.73
CA ALA A 309 10.63 2.88 -10.61
C ALA A 309 9.54 1.88 -11.04
N HIS A 310 8.85 2.15 -12.16
CA HIS A 310 7.86 1.24 -12.73
C HIS A 310 8.48 -0.01 -13.37
N GLU A 311 9.66 0.07 -13.97
CA GLU A 311 10.43 -1.10 -14.43
C GLU A 311 10.76 -2.04 -13.26
N LEU A 312 11.17 -1.48 -12.12
CA LEU A 312 11.39 -2.25 -10.90
C LEU A 312 10.09 -2.87 -10.37
N MET A 313 8.99 -2.12 -10.37
CA MET A 313 7.67 -2.61 -9.95
C MET A 313 7.19 -3.77 -10.84
N ASP A 314 7.28 -3.63 -12.16
CA ASP A 314 6.91 -4.68 -13.12
C ASP A 314 7.79 -5.95 -12.98
N SER A 315 9.02 -5.83 -12.53
CA SER A 315 9.92 -6.97 -12.31
C SER A 315 9.52 -7.85 -11.11
N GLY A 316 8.73 -7.35 -10.18
CA GLY A 316 8.33 -8.04 -8.95
C GLY A 316 9.48 -8.38 -7.97
N ARG A 317 10.68 -7.79 -8.16
CA ARG A 317 11.88 -8.09 -7.34
C ARG A 317 12.00 -7.25 -6.07
N HIS A 318 11.19 -6.21 -5.94
CA HIS A 318 11.21 -5.32 -4.77
C HIS A 318 10.66 -6.01 -3.51
N ILE A 319 11.04 -5.47 -2.35
CA ILE A 319 10.58 -5.90 -1.04
C ILE A 319 10.01 -4.67 -0.31
N GLY A 320 8.71 -4.62 -0.14
CA GLY A 320 8.03 -3.43 0.39
C GLY A 320 7.75 -2.38 -0.69
N LYS A 321 7.96 -1.11 -0.38
CA LYS A 321 7.55 0.03 -1.19
C LYS A 321 8.68 0.62 -2.04
N ILE A 322 8.35 1.00 -3.25
CA ILE A 322 9.15 1.87 -4.11
C ILE A 322 8.61 3.28 -3.93
N VAL A 323 9.50 4.26 -3.76
CA VAL A 323 9.11 5.64 -3.47
C VAL A 323 9.82 6.60 -4.42
N LEU A 324 9.08 7.52 -5.00
CA LEU A 324 9.58 8.64 -5.79
C LEU A 324 9.84 9.83 -4.85
N VAL A 325 10.98 10.50 -5.00
CA VAL A 325 11.33 11.70 -4.21
C VAL A 325 11.45 12.91 -5.13
N THR A 326 10.94 14.06 -4.67
CA THR A 326 10.98 15.31 -5.39
C THR A 326 12.19 16.16 -4.96
N PRO A 327 12.59 17.20 -5.70
CA PRO A 327 13.64 18.15 -5.28
C PRO A 327 13.32 18.87 -3.97
N ALA A 328 12.07 18.90 -3.53
CA ALA A 328 11.69 19.45 -2.23
C ALA A 328 12.26 18.61 -1.07
N ALA A 329 12.29 17.28 -1.21
CA ALA A 329 12.89 16.38 -0.24
C ALA A 329 14.40 16.59 -0.11
N GLU A 330 15.11 16.79 -1.22
CA GLU A 330 16.56 17.04 -1.24
C GLU A 330 16.91 18.32 -0.48
N ARG A 331 16.16 19.40 -0.70
CA ARG A 331 16.36 20.68 0.00
C ARG A 331 16.10 20.56 1.50
N SER A 332 15.12 19.79 1.91
CA SER A 332 14.82 19.58 3.35
C SER A 332 15.89 18.75 4.04
N LEU A 333 16.47 17.76 3.38
CA LEU A 333 17.60 16.99 3.90
C LEU A 333 18.85 17.84 4.01
N GLN A 334 19.17 18.67 3.00
CA GLN A 334 20.30 19.58 3.03
C GLN A 334 20.17 20.61 4.16
N ALA A 335 19.01 21.22 4.34
CA ALA A 335 18.75 22.18 5.42
C ALA A 335 18.87 21.54 6.81
N ALA A 336 18.48 20.29 6.97
CA ALA A 336 18.63 19.55 8.23
C ALA A 336 20.12 19.26 8.56
N VAL A 337 20.92 18.94 7.55
CA VAL A 337 22.37 18.72 7.68
C VAL A 337 23.07 20.04 8.02
N ASP A 338 22.76 21.12 7.31
CA ASP A 338 23.36 22.44 7.51
C ASP A 338 22.96 23.04 8.88
N GLY A 339 21.72 22.83 9.33
CA GLY A 339 21.21 23.27 10.63
C GLY A 339 21.84 22.54 11.81
N SER A 340 22.22 21.28 11.66
CA SER A 340 22.92 20.51 12.70
C SER A 340 24.38 20.95 12.89
N ALA A 341 24.99 21.49 11.83
CA ALA A 341 26.36 22.00 11.89
C ALA A 341 26.50 23.35 12.66
N THR A 342 25.42 24.12 12.76
CA THR A 342 25.42 25.43 13.43
C THR A 342 25.16 25.38 14.96
N HIS A 343 24.79 24.21 15.50
CA HIS A 343 24.56 24.02 16.94
C HIS A 343 25.74 23.34 17.69
N SER A 344 26.89 23.15 17.01
CA SER A 344 28.10 22.50 17.55
C SER A 344 29.30 23.45 17.60
N ALA A 345 29.09 24.78 17.62
CA ALA A 345 30.15 25.79 17.75
C ALA A 345 29.96 26.63 19.02
#